data_4756d75036d5a97885af03363aaca338
#
_entry.id   4756d75036d5a97885af03363aaca338
#
_cell.length_a   1.000
_cell.length_b   1.000
_cell.length_c   1.000
_cell.angle_alpha   90.00
_cell.angle_beta   90.00
_cell.angle_gamma   90.00
#
_symmetry.space_group_name_H-M   'P 1'
#
loop_
_entity.id
_entity.type
_entity.pdbx_description
1 polymer ?
#
loop_
_entity_poly.entity_id
_entity_poly.type
_entity_poly.pdbx_seq_one_letter_code
_entity_poly.pdbx_strand_id
1 'polypeptide(L)'
;MEADLQRIAAKDESTGVKPSQLLTRIRAVVGALDLDCRCRGKVDAALERFEALESRRQLRGLVLDARHQADRIAALLELIGELDTISMDETDLSVFREIALLFEDIKAAADRGARDMISAGSLERRGPTSS
;
A
#
# COMPACT_ATOMS: atom_id res chain seq x y z
N MET A 1 -13.78 -23.09 -9.09
CA MET A 1 -13.73 -22.42 -7.78
C MET A 1 -12.72 -21.27 -7.75
N GLU A 2 -11.50 -21.49 -8.20
CA GLU A 2 -10.50 -20.43 -8.23
C GLU A 2 -10.88 -19.27 -9.17
N ALA A 3 -11.51 -19.56 -10.29
CA ALA A 3 -11.95 -18.53 -11.24
C ALA A 3 -13.03 -17.61 -10.65
N ASP A 4 -13.89 -18.14 -9.79
CA ASP A 4 -14.93 -17.33 -9.13
C ASP A 4 -14.37 -16.41 -8.06
N LEU A 5 -13.38 -16.89 -7.30
CA LEU A 5 -12.70 -16.07 -6.30
C LEU A 5 -11.91 -14.92 -6.94
N GLN A 6 -11.24 -15.20 -8.06
CA GLN A 6 -10.52 -14.16 -8.80
C GLN A 6 -11.48 -13.15 -9.41
N ARG A 7 -12.65 -13.60 -9.86
CA ARG A 7 -13.66 -12.71 -10.41
C ARG A 7 -14.25 -11.79 -9.33
N ILE A 8 -14.45 -12.29 -8.11
CA ILE A 8 -14.94 -11.51 -6.98
C ILE A 8 -13.88 -10.48 -6.57
N ALA A 9 -12.62 -10.89 -6.48
CA ALA A 9 -11.51 -10.01 -6.13
C ALA A 9 -11.32 -8.90 -7.17
N ALA A 10 -11.37 -9.23 -8.45
CA ALA A 10 -11.25 -8.27 -9.53
C ALA A 10 -12.42 -7.28 -9.55
N LYS A 11 -13.61 -7.75 -9.20
CA LYS A 11 -14.81 -6.92 -9.13
C LYS A 11 -14.72 -5.93 -7.98
N ASP A 12 -14.16 -6.35 -6.85
CA ASP A 12 -13.93 -5.45 -5.72
C ASP A 12 -12.89 -4.38 -6.05
N GLU A 13 -11.84 -4.74 -6.77
CA GLU A 13 -10.83 -3.78 -7.19
C GLU A 13 -11.36 -2.77 -8.20
N SER A 14 -12.24 -3.21 -9.12
CA SER A 14 -12.77 -2.32 -10.14
C SER A 14 -13.88 -1.40 -9.64
N THR A 15 -14.60 -1.79 -8.58
CA THR A 15 -15.67 -0.99 -7.99
C THR A 15 -15.25 -0.33 -6.68
N GLY A 16 -13.98 -0.55 -6.27
CA GLY A 16 -13.47 -0.07 -4.99
C GLY A 16 -13.45 1.43 -4.89
N VAL A 17 -14.47 2.00 -4.26
CA VAL A 17 -14.48 3.42 -3.91
C VAL A 17 -13.48 3.58 -2.77
N LYS A 18 -12.54 4.50 -2.93
CA LYS A 18 -11.59 4.79 -1.86
C LYS A 18 -12.34 5.29 -0.62
N PRO A 19 -11.94 4.89 0.60
CA PRO A 19 -12.60 5.35 1.83
C PRO A 19 -12.74 6.87 1.91
N SER A 20 -11.77 7.61 1.40
CA SER A 20 -11.83 9.07 1.37
C SER A 20 -12.97 9.59 0.50
N GLN A 21 -13.22 8.94 -0.65
CA GLN A 21 -14.33 9.30 -1.55
C GLN A 21 -15.67 8.96 -0.93
N LEU A 22 -15.74 7.82 -0.25
CA LEU A 22 -16.95 7.40 0.44
C LEU A 22 -17.30 8.38 1.56
N LEU A 23 -16.32 8.79 2.35
CA LEU A 23 -16.52 9.80 3.40
C LEU A 23 -17.00 11.14 2.85
N THR A 24 -16.44 11.57 1.72
CA THR A 24 -16.86 12.79 1.06
C THR A 24 -18.33 12.72 0.63
N ARG A 25 -18.74 11.57 0.08
CA ARG A 25 -20.13 11.34 -0.30
C ARG A 25 -21.07 11.33 0.89
N ILE A 26 -20.66 10.66 1.97
CA ILE A 26 -21.45 10.60 3.21
C ILE A 26 -21.62 11.99 3.79
N ARG A 27 -20.56 12.79 3.84
CA ARG A 27 -20.63 14.16 4.34
C ARG A 27 -21.57 15.03 3.51
N ALA A 28 -21.55 14.86 2.18
CA ALA A 28 -22.44 15.58 1.28
C ALA A 28 -23.92 15.22 1.53
N VAL A 29 -24.21 13.91 1.69
CA VAL A 29 -25.57 13.45 1.97
C VAL A 29 -26.06 13.95 3.31
N VAL A 30 -25.24 13.84 4.35
CA VAL A 30 -25.56 14.29 5.70
C VAL A 30 -25.76 15.81 5.73
N GLY A 31 -24.93 16.57 4.99
CA GLY A 31 -25.07 18.02 4.89
C GLY A 31 -26.35 18.47 4.21
N ALA A 32 -26.92 17.63 3.32
CA ALA A 32 -28.19 17.92 2.66
C ALA A 32 -29.40 17.56 3.50
N LEU A 33 -29.21 16.77 4.58
CA LEU A 33 -30.30 16.40 5.48
C LEU A 33 -30.57 17.53 6.48
N ASP A 34 -31.84 17.71 6.79
CA ASP A 34 -32.26 18.72 7.78
C ASP A 34 -32.15 18.14 9.19
N LEU A 35 -30.90 18.03 9.69
CA LEU A 35 -30.62 17.53 11.02
C LEU A 35 -30.49 18.68 12.00
N ASP A 36 -30.95 18.48 13.25
CA ASP A 36 -30.70 19.49 14.28
C ASP A 36 -29.20 19.55 14.62
N CYS A 37 -28.76 20.61 15.30
CA CYS A 37 -27.35 20.83 15.61
C CYS A 37 -26.75 19.70 16.44
N ARG A 38 -27.54 19.08 17.28
CA ARG A 38 -27.09 18.01 18.16
C ARG A 38 -26.80 16.72 17.41
N CYS A 39 -27.71 16.34 16.51
CA CYS A 39 -27.53 15.17 15.67
C CYS A 39 -26.38 15.37 14.69
N ARG A 40 -26.26 16.55 14.10
CA ARG A 40 -25.19 16.90 13.19
C ARG A 40 -23.83 16.81 13.88
N GLY A 41 -23.71 17.29 15.12
CA GLY A 41 -22.49 17.21 15.89
C GLY A 41 -22.08 15.77 16.18
N LYS A 42 -23.04 14.90 16.48
CA LYS A 42 -22.76 13.47 16.71
C LYS A 42 -22.29 12.75 15.45
N VAL A 43 -22.92 13.06 14.32
CA VAL A 43 -22.55 12.47 13.03
C VAL A 43 -21.16 12.95 12.63
N ASP A 44 -20.87 14.23 12.75
CA ASP A 44 -19.56 14.77 12.43
C ASP A 44 -18.47 14.14 13.29
N ALA A 45 -18.70 13.97 14.59
CA ALA A 45 -17.76 13.33 15.49
C ALA A 45 -17.50 11.87 15.10
N ALA A 46 -18.56 11.15 14.70
CA ALA A 46 -18.44 9.76 14.26
C ALA A 46 -17.63 9.66 12.96
N LEU A 47 -17.87 10.57 12.01
CA LEU A 47 -17.14 10.62 10.75
C LEU A 47 -15.66 10.95 10.97
N GLU A 48 -15.35 11.86 11.89
CA GLU A 48 -13.98 12.20 12.24
C GLU A 48 -13.23 11.00 12.82
N ARG A 49 -13.89 10.25 13.70
CA ARG A 49 -13.30 9.02 14.27
C ARG A 49 -13.06 7.96 13.19
N PHE A 50 -14.02 7.79 12.32
CA PHE A 50 -13.88 6.84 11.21
C PHE A 50 -12.71 7.22 10.32
N GLU A 51 -12.61 8.49 9.96
CA GLU A 51 -11.52 9.01 9.15
C GLU A 51 -10.15 8.79 9.79
N ALA A 52 -10.05 9.04 11.11
CA ALA A 52 -8.82 8.81 11.85
C ALA A 52 -8.42 7.33 11.87
N LEU A 53 -9.40 6.44 12.05
CA LEU A 53 -9.16 4.99 12.03
C LEU A 53 -8.74 4.51 10.64
N GLU A 54 -9.36 5.03 9.59
CA GLU A 54 -8.99 4.69 8.22
C GLU A 54 -7.58 5.16 7.87
N SER A 55 -7.20 6.35 8.32
CA SER A 55 -5.83 6.85 8.12
C SER A 55 -4.80 5.96 8.80
N ARG A 56 -5.08 5.52 10.03
CA ARG A 56 -4.21 4.59 10.75
C ARG A 56 -4.12 3.24 10.06
N ARG A 57 -5.25 2.76 9.56
CA ARG A 57 -5.30 1.49 8.84
C ARG A 57 -4.48 1.55 7.56
N GLN A 58 -4.62 2.62 6.80
CA GLN A 58 -3.84 2.84 5.58
C GLN A 58 -2.34 2.94 5.88
N LEU A 59 -1.97 3.70 6.92
CA LEU A 59 -0.58 3.83 7.34
C LEU A 59 0.00 2.48 7.71
N ARG A 60 -0.73 1.70 8.50
CA ARG A 60 -0.30 0.36 8.91
C ARG A 60 -0.09 -0.55 7.70
N GLY A 61 -1.01 -0.52 6.73
CA GLY A 61 -0.90 -1.31 5.52
C GLY A 61 0.34 -0.96 4.71
N LEU A 62 0.64 0.33 4.57
CA LEU A 62 1.81 0.80 3.85
C LEU A 62 3.11 0.39 4.55
N VAL A 63 3.16 0.51 5.87
CA VAL A 63 4.33 0.10 6.64
C VAL A 63 4.57 -1.41 6.54
N LEU A 64 3.49 -2.20 6.63
CA LEU A 64 3.59 -3.66 6.50
C LEU A 64 4.05 -4.07 5.11
N ASP A 65 3.54 -3.43 4.07
CA ASP A 65 3.98 -3.71 2.71
C ASP A 65 5.47 -3.34 2.52
N ALA A 66 5.89 -2.19 3.04
CA ALA A 66 7.30 -1.79 2.97
C ALA A 66 8.21 -2.79 3.68
N ARG A 67 7.80 -3.29 4.85
CA ARG A 67 8.54 -4.36 5.55
C ARG A 67 8.63 -5.62 4.71
N HIS A 68 7.53 -5.98 4.06
CA HIS A 68 7.49 -7.14 3.17
C HIS A 68 8.48 -6.97 2.01
N GLN A 69 8.56 -5.77 1.44
CA GLN A 69 9.52 -5.48 0.39
C GLN A 69 10.97 -5.54 0.90
N ALA A 70 11.21 -5.05 2.12
CA ALA A 70 12.53 -5.13 2.74
C ALA A 70 12.97 -6.59 2.96
N ASP A 71 12.06 -7.43 3.44
CA ASP A 71 12.32 -8.86 3.62
C ASP A 71 12.62 -9.54 2.28
N ARG A 72 11.88 -9.17 1.25
CA ARG A 72 12.10 -9.68 -0.10
C ARG A 72 13.47 -9.28 -0.63
N ILE A 73 13.87 -8.03 -0.42
CA ILE A 73 15.20 -7.54 -0.81
C ILE A 73 16.29 -8.34 -0.09
N ALA A 74 16.13 -8.58 1.21
CA ALA A 74 17.10 -9.36 1.98
C ALA A 74 17.25 -10.79 1.42
N ALA A 75 16.14 -11.44 1.10
CA ALA A 75 16.16 -12.78 0.51
C ALA A 75 16.84 -12.78 -0.87
N LEU A 76 16.56 -11.77 -1.69
CA LEU A 76 17.18 -11.65 -3.02
C LEU A 76 18.68 -11.38 -2.92
N LEU A 77 19.10 -10.61 -1.91
CA LEU A 77 20.52 -10.36 -1.67
C LEU A 77 21.27 -11.64 -1.29
N GLU A 78 20.63 -12.53 -0.54
CA GLU A 78 21.22 -13.84 -0.22
C GLU A 78 21.46 -14.65 -1.49
N LEU A 79 20.49 -14.62 -2.41
CA LEU A 79 20.64 -15.31 -3.70
C LEU A 79 21.76 -14.71 -4.54
N ILE A 80 21.92 -13.39 -4.50
CA ILE A 80 23.01 -12.70 -5.20
C ILE A 80 24.38 -13.07 -4.62
N GLY A 81 24.41 -13.57 -3.38
CA GLY A 81 25.64 -14.06 -2.76
C GLY A 81 26.39 -15.08 -3.62
N GLU A 82 25.69 -15.74 -4.54
CA GLU A 82 26.32 -16.65 -5.49
C GLU A 82 27.33 -15.96 -6.41
N LEU A 83 27.28 -14.62 -6.52
CA LEU A 83 28.28 -13.85 -7.26
C LEU A 83 29.70 -14.14 -6.77
N ASP A 84 29.87 -14.37 -5.48
CA ASP A 84 31.17 -14.65 -4.89
C ASP A 84 31.76 -15.99 -5.37
N THR A 85 30.92 -16.89 -5.88
CA THR A 85 31.33 -18.21 -6.35
C THR A 85 31.51 -18.27 -7.85
N ILE A 86 31.17 -17.20 -8.57
CA ILE A 86 31.33 -17.18 -10.05
C ILE A 86 32.81 -16.99 -10.39
N SER A 87 33.35 -17.94 -11.17
CA SER A 87 34.71 -17.81 -11.65
C SER A 87 34.74 -17.02 -12.96
N MET A 88 35.88 -16.41 -13.24
CA MET A 88 36.07 -15.66 -14.49
C MET A 88 36.01 -16.57 -15.72
N ASP A 89 36.11 -17.87 -15.49
CA ASP A 89 36.07 -18.88 -16.58
C ASP A 89 34.67 -19.48 -16.75
N GLU A 90 33.64 -18.84 -16.17
CA GLU A 90 32.28 -19.32 -16.28
C GLU A 90 31.83 -19.37 -17.73
N THR A 91 31.46 -20.56 -18.19
CA THR A 91 31.05 -20.79 -19.58
C THR A 91 29.54 -20.72 -19.76
N ASP A 92 28.78 -20.83 -18.66
CA ASP A 92 27.33 -20.78 -18.72
C ASP A 92 26.83 -19.33 -18.54
N LEU A 93 26.57 -18.69 -19.68
CA LEU A 93 26.13 -17.29 -19.69
C LEU A 93 24.73 -17.07 -19.11
N SER A 94 23.96 -18.16 -18.91
CA SER A 94 22.64 -18.06 -18.29
C SER A 94 22.71 -17.62 -16.84
N VAL A 95 23.82 -17.89 -16.16
CA VAL A 95 24.07 -17.46 -14.78
C VAL A 95 24.01 -15.93 -14.68
N PHE A 96 24.66 -15.25 -15.64
CA PHE A 96 24.67 -13.78 -15.63
C PHE A 96 23.27 -13.19 -15.84
N ARG A 97 22.49 -13.83 -16.71
CA ARG A 97 21.08 -13.42 -16.93
C ARG A 97 20.24 -13.60 -15.66
N GLU A 98 20.41 -14.73 -14.98
CA GLU A 98 19.68 -15.00 -13.73
C GLU A 98 20.01 -13.97 -12.66
N ILE A 99 21.29 -13.61 -12.52
CA ILE A 99 21.72 -12.60 -11.56
C ILE A 99 21.16 -11.23 -11.95
N ALA A 100 21.14 -10.89 -13.23
CA ALA A 100 20.55 -9.65 -13.70
C ALA A 100 19.07 -9.56 -13.32
N LEU A 101 18.32 -10.67 -13.43
CA LEU A 101 16.91 -10.72 -13.03
C LEU A 101 16.75 -10.51 -11.53
N LEU A 102 17.66 -11.03 -10.71
CA LEU A 102 17.63 -10.80 -9.26
C LEU A 102 17.80 -9.31 -8.93
N PHE A 103 18.71 -8.63 -9.62
CA PHE A 103 18.88 -7.19 -9.47
C PHE A 103 17.63 -6.41 -9.88
N GLU A 104 16.98 -6.82 -10.97
CA GLU A 104 15.73 -6.20 -11.43
C GLU A 104 14.61 -6.39 -10.39
N ASP A 105 14.54 -7.57 -9.78
CA ASP A 105 13.56 -7.85 -8.72
C ASP A 105 13.83 -7.00 -7.48
N ILE A 106 15.09 -6.80 -7.10
CA ILE A 106 15.46 -5.93 -5.98
C ILE A 106 15.03 -4.49 -6.29
N LYS A 107 15.29 -4.04 -7.51
CA LYS A 107 14.90 -2.70 -7.93
C LYS A 107 13.38 -2.52 -7.81
N ALA A 108 12.61 -3.47 -8.31
CA ALA A 108 11.15 -3.41 -8.24
C ALA A 108 10.65 -3.37 -6.79
N ALA A 109 11.23 -4.20 -5.91
CA ALA A 109 10.88 -4.22 -4.50
C ALA A 109 11.26 -2.91 -3.81
N ALA A 110 12.43 -2.35 -4.12
CA ALA A 110 12.89 -1.08 -3.57
C ALA A 110 11.99 0.08 -4.02
N ASP A 111 11.62 0.11 -5.29
CA ASP A 111 10.72 1.14 -5.83
C ASP A 111 9.36 1.09 -5.12
N ARG A 112 8.84 -0.10 -4.90
CA ARG A 112 7.55 -0.29 -4.21
C ARG A 112 7.64 0.16 -2.75
N GLY A 113 8.69 -0.24 -2.05
CA GLY A 113 8.92 0.18 -0.67
C GLY A 113 9.06 1.69 -0.53
N ALA A 114 9.77 2.32 -1.46
CA ALA A 114 9.92 3.78 -1.49
C ALA A 114 8.58 4.47 -1.69
N ARG A 115 7.76 3.98 -2.61
CA ARG A 115 6.41 4.53 -2.85
C ARG A 115 5.51 4.39 -1.62
N ASP A 116 5.61 3.26 -0.92
CA ASP A 116 4.86 3.04 0.31
C ASP A 116 5.22 4.10 1.35
N MET A 117 6.50 4.39 1.51
CA MET A 117 6.97 5.36 2.50
C MET A 117 6.59 6.80 2.11
N ILE A 118 6.65 7.13 0.83
CA ILE A 118 6.21 8.44 0.33
C ILE A 118 4.71 8.61 0.60
N SER A 119 3.92 7.59 0.32
CA SER A 119 2.47 7.61 0.58
C SER A 119 2.17 7.73 2.07
N ALA A 120 2.92 7.02 2.91
CA ALA A 120 2.78 7.10 4.36
C ALA A 120 3.04 8.52 4.88
N GLY A 121 4.09 9.17 4.38
CA GLY A 121 4.39 10.55 4.72
C GLY A 121 3.31 11.53 4.28
N SER A 122 2.65 11.25 3.16
CA SER A 122 1.54 12.07 2.68
C SER A 122 0.30 11.95 3.55
N LEU A 123 0.07 10.79 4.15
CA LEU A 123 -1.04 10.59 5.08
C LEU A 123 -0.87 11.42 6.34
N GLU A 124 0.35 11.53 6.86
CA GLU A 124 0.64 12.38 8.01
C GLU A 124 0.31 13.84 7.74
N ARG A 125 0.60 14.32 6.55
CA ARG A 125 0.32 15.71 6.16
C ARG A 125 -1.17 16.01 6.04
N ARG A 126 -1.97 14.98 5.76
CA ARG A 126 -3.43 15.10 5.66
C ARG A 126 -4.14 14.92 6.99
N GLY A 127 -3.43 14.46 8.00
CA GLY A 127 -3.99 14.32 9.33
C GLY A 127 -4.50 15.66 9.82
N PRO A 128 -5.45 15.69 10.78
CA PRO A 128 -5.89 16.95 11.34
C PRO A 128 -4.75 17.55 12.11
N THR A 129 -3.88 18.14 11.46
CA THR A 129 -2.93 18.97 12.07
C THR A 129 -3.71 20.18 12.45
N SER A 130 -4.48 19.99 13.33
CA SER A 130 -4.74 21.08 14.09
C SER A 130 -3.56 21.92 14.25
N SER A 131 -3.45 22.78 13.50
CA SER A 131 -2.63 23.87 13.86
C SER A 131 -3.13 24.57 15.09
#